data_7605ca14e3759d553fd14e12305ed280
#
_entry.id   7605ca14e3759d553fd14e12305ed280
#
_cell.length_a   1.000
_cell.length_b   1.000
_cell.length_c   1.000
_cell.angle_alpha   90.00
_cell.angle_beta   90.00
_cell.angle_gamma   90.00
#
_symmetry.space_group_name_H-M   'P 1'
#
loop_
_entity.id
_entity.type
_entity.pdbx_description
1 polymer ?
#
loop_
_entity_poly.entity_id
_entity_poly.type
_entity_poly.pdbx_seq_one_letter_code
_entity_poly.pdbx_strand_id
1 'polypeptide(L)'
;MYGKNYAAAMLPAYNCNGKKVQMSTYFGYKMLGVNPYSKNKEWAHKLAQYISNEDNQKLRFEMRGQGPSNIKAGKADEIKKSQAVQAILAQQTYSELQRLGGNFWTPSSNFGKALANNSISGNLQNYLDKIVKQINASTVQ
;
A
#
# COMPACT_ATOMS: atom_id res chain seq x y z
N MET A 1 -10.68 -20.28 4.73
CA MET A 1 -9.25 -20.26 5.14
C MET A 1 -8.52 -21.35 4.38
N TYR A 2 -7.35 -21.06 3.80
CA TYR A 2 -6.60 -22.02 2.97
C TYR A 2 -5.79 -23.03 3.79
N GLY A 3 -5.76 -22.88 5.12
CA GLY A 3 -5.11 -23.82 6.05
C GLY A 3 -3.63 -24.07 5.69
N LYS A 4 -3.25 -25.35 5.65
CA LYS A 4 -1.87 -25.77 5.34
C LYS A 4 -1.47 -25.53 3.88
N ASN A 5 -2.40 -25.20 3.00
CA ASN A 5 -2.17 -24.95 1.57
C ASN A 5 -1.83 -23.47 1.25
N TYR A 6 -1.67 -22.64 2.27
CA TYR A 6 -1.27 -21.24 2.10
C TYR A 6 0.23 -21.08 2.22
N ALA A 7 0.83 -20.40 1.26
CA ALA A 7 2.21 -19.93 1.31
C ALA A 7 2.30 -18.49 0.84
N ALA A 8 3.25 -17.75 1.37
CA ALA A 8 3.54 -16.38 0.95
C ALA A 8 5.05 -16.23 0.73
N ALA A 9 5.42 -15.55 -0.34
CA ALA A 9 6.81 -15.27 -0.71
C ALA A 9 6.93 -13.84 -1.24
N MET A 10 8.13 -13.29 -1.24
CA MET A 10 8.42 -12.05 -1.95
C MET A 10 8.24 -12.25 -3.46
N LEU A 11 8.08 -11.16 -4.22
CA LEU A 11 7.98 -11.21 -5.66
C LEU A 11 9.21 -11.87 -6.29
N PRO A 12 9.05 -12.59 -7.42
CA PRO A 12 10.17 -13.24 -8.08
C PRO A 12 11.12 -12.22 -8.72
N ALA A 13 12.36 -12.64 -8.93
CA ALA A 13 13.27 -11.91 -9.81
C ALA A 13 13.04 -12.32 -11.27
N TYR A 14 13.32 -11.42 -12.19
CA TYR A 14 13.24 -11.66 -13.63
C TYR A 14 14.55 -11.29 -14.34
N ASN A 15 14.73 -11.80 -15.55
CA ASN A 15 15.88 -11.45 -16.39
C ASN A 15 15.56 -10.25 -17.26
N CYS A 16 16.39 -9.19 -17.14
CA CYS A 16 16.30 -8.01 -17.97
C CYS A 16 17.67 -7.77 -18.62
N ASN A 17 17.77 -7.92 -19.94
CA ASN A 17 19.02 -7.75 -20.69
C ASN A 17 20.21 -8.54 -20.10
N GLY A 18 19.98 -9.79 -19.74
CA GLY A 18 21.01 -10.67 -19.17
C GLY A 18 21.34 -10.42 -17.68
N LYS A 19 20.67 -9.45 -17.05
CA LYS A 19 20.80 -9.18 -15.61
C LYS A 19 19.58 -9.66 -14.84
N LYS A 20 19.81 -10.33 -13.74
CA LYS A 20 18.74 -10.72 -12.80
C LYS A 20 18.31 -9.51 -12.00
N VAL A 21 17.06 -9.11 -12.15
CA VAL A 21 16.46 -7.95 -11.48
C VAL A 21 15.34 -8.42 -10.57
N GLN A 22 15.35 -7.99 -9.31
CA GLN A 22 14.27 -8.25 -8.37
C GLN A 22 13.07 -7.37 -8.71
N MET A 23 11.88 -7.98 -8.81
CA MET A 23 10.66 -7.20 -9.01
C MET A 23 10.42 -6.25 -7.84
N SER A 24 10.15 -5.00 -8.16
CA SER A 24 9.78 -3.96 -7.22
C SER A 24 8.27 -3.90 -7.02
N THR A 25 7.84 -3.39 -5.88
CA THR A 25 6.43 -3.09 -5.59
C THR A 25 6.30 -1.72 -4.96
N TYR A 26 5.09 -1.21 -4.89
CA TYR A 26 4.80 -0.04 -4.06
C TYR A 26 4.45 -0.47 -2.65
N PHE A 27 4.83 0.35 -1.69
CA PHE A 27 4.28 0.26 -0.35
C PHE A 27 3.74 1.62 0.09
N GLY A 28 2.75 1.58 0.98
CA GLY A 28 2.15 2.78 1.55
C GLY A 28 1.81 2.56 3.01
N TYR A 29 1.58 3.65 3.70
CA TYR A 29 1.16 3.66 5.10
C TYR A 29 -0.24 4.23 5.23
N LYS A 30 -1.02 3.64 6.13
CA LYS A 30 -2.22 4.29 6.64
C LYS A 30 -1.81 5.08 7.87
N MET A 31 -1.98 6.39 7.79
CA MET A 31 -1.55 7.33 8.83
C MET A 31 -2.76 7.88 9.58
N LEU A 32 -2.55 8.17 10.86
CA LEU A 32 -3.49 8.91 11.69
C LEU A 32 -3.01 10.36 11.77
N GLY A 33 -3.80 11.29 11.26
CA GLY A 33 -3.53 12.72 11.34
C GLY A 33 -4.43 13.40 12.35
N VAL A 34 -3.90 14.39 13.04
CA VAL A 34 -4.68 15.27 13.92
C VAL A 34 -4.93 16.58 13.21
N ASN A 35 -6.21 16.98 13.09
CA ASN A 35 -6.58 18.23 12.48
C ASN A 35 -5.97 19.42 13.27
N PRO A 36 -5.16 20.28 12.64
CA PRO A 36 -4.51 21.42 13.30
C PRO A 36 -5.51 22.46 13.85
N TYR A 37 -6.74 22.47 13.35
CA TYR A 37 -7.80 23.37 13.81
C TYR A 37 -8.69 22.76 14.89
N SER A 38 -8.44 21.52 15.33
CA SER A 38 -9.20 20.89 16.40
C SER A 38 -9.08 21.70 17.71
N LYS A 39 -10.19 21.88 18.41
CA LYS A 39 -10.21 22.48 19.76
C LYS A 39 -9.68 21.51 20.82
N ASN A 40 -9.60 20.21 20.52
CA ASN A 40 -9.18 19.15 21.43
C ASN A 40 -7.92 18.42 20.92
N LYS A 41 -6.90 19.18 20.48
CA LYS A 41 -5.68 18.61 19.85
C LYS A 41 -4.97 17.60 20.74
N GLU A 42 -4.85 17.91 22.01
CA GLU A 42 -4.16 17.04 22.97
C GLU A 42 -4.84 15.67 23.10
N TRP A 43 -6.16 15.66 23.22
CA TRP A 43 -6.93 14.41 23.26
C TRP A 43 -6.89 13.66 21.93
N ALA A 44 -6.91 14.37 20.82
CA ALA A 44 -6.77 13.75 19.50
C ALA A 44 -5.39 13.11 19.30
N HIS A 45 -4.32 13.74 19.78
CA HIS A 45 -2.98 13.13 19.80
C HIS A 45 -2.93 11.89 20.68
N LYS A 46 -3.48 11.95 21.90
CA LYS A 46 -3.56 10.79 22.80
C LYS A 46 -4.32 9.63 22.18
N LEU A 47 -5.43 9.92 21.49
CA LEU A 47 -6.19 8.91 20.75
C LEU A 47 -5.39 8.30 19.59
N ALA A 48 -4.70 9.12 18.80
CA ALA A 48 -3.85 8.64 17.72
C ALA A 48 -2.72 7.73 18.24
N GLN A 49 -2.06 8.12 19.33
CA GLN A 49 -1.06 7.32 20.01
C GLN A 49 -1.63 6.00 20.55
N TYR A 50 -2.82 6.04 21.16
CA TYR A 50 -3.49 4.85 21.67
C TYR A 50 -3.81 3.86 20.55
N ILE A 51 -4.40 4.32 19.44
CA ILE A 51 -4.76 3.46 18.29
C ILE A 51 -3.51 2.83 17.66
N SER A 52 -2.37 3.53 17.68
CA SER A 52 -1.12 3.10 17.05
C SER A 52 -0.11 2.48 18.02
N ASN A 53 -0.47 2.28 19.28
CA ASN A 53 0.42 1.69 20.28
C ASN A 53 0.71 0.20 19.99
N GLU A 54 1.66 -0.36 20.72
CA GLU A 54 2.12 -1.74 20.57
C GLU A 54 0.98 -2.74 20.74
N ASP A 55 0.19 -2.62 21.80
CA ASP A 55 -0.84 -3.60 22.16
C ASP A 55 -1.99 -3.60 21.13
N ASN A 56 -2.46 -2.43 20.74
CA ASN A 56 -3.51 -2.32 19.73
C ASN A 56 -3.06 -2.81 18.34
N GLN A 57 -1.78 -2.67 18.00
CA GLN A 57 -1.27 -3.21 16.74
C GLN A 57 -1.09 -4.74 16.79
N LYS A 58 -0.72 -5.31 17.92
CA LYS A 58 -0.74 -6.77 18.12
C LYS A 58 -2.16 -7.32 18.03
N LEU A 59 -3.12 -6.70 18.73
CA LEU A 59 -4.53 -7.08 18.67
C LEU A 59 -5.08 -7.00 17.23
N ARG A 60 -4.72 -5.97 16.48
CA ARG A 60 -5.11 -5.84 15.06
C ARG A 60 -4.53 -6.96 14.20
N PHE A 61 -3.28 -7.35 14.46
CA PHE A 61 -2.68 -8.50 13.78
C PHE A 61 -3.44 -9.79 14.09
N GLU A 62 -3.75 -10.06 15.34
CA GLU A 62 -4.52 -11.25 15.76
C GLU A 62 -5.90 -11.30 15.10
N MET A 63 -6.61 -10.17 15.08
CA MET A 63 -7.98 -10.10 14.56
C MET A 63 -8.07 -10.05 13.04
N ARG A 64 -7.07 -9.47 12.36
CA ARG A 64 -7.14 -9.10 10.93
C ARG A 64 -5.95 -9.58 10.10
N GLY A 65 -4.90 -10.12 10.71
CA GLY A 65 -3.67 -10.50 10.02
C GLY A 65 -2.87 -9.32 9.46
N GLN A 66 -3.18 -8.09 9.89
CA GLN A 66 -2.48 -6.89 9.42
C GLN A 66 -1.14 -6.72 10.15
N GLY A 67 -0.04 -6.74 9.40
CA GLY A 67 1.29 -6.53 9.96
C GLY A 67 1.42 -5.15 10.64
N PRO A 68 2.05 -5.09 11.82
CA PRO A 68 2.21 -3.85 12.56
C PRO A 68 3.30 -2.95 11.93
N SER A 69 3.11 -1.64 12.05
CA SER A 69 4.16 -0.64 11.78
C SER A 69 5.01 -0.32 13.03
N ASN A 70 4.53 -0.68 14.21
CA ASN A 70 5.25 -0.51 15.46
C ASN A 70 6.39 -1.54 15.54
N ILE A 71 7.63 -1.06 15.75
CA ILE A 71 8.83 -1.90 15.76
C ILE A 71 8.79 -2.94 16.89
N LYS A 72 8.27 -2.58 18.06
CA LYS A 72 8.16 -3.51 19.20
C LYS A 72 7.12 -4.57 18.92
N ALA A 73 5.94 -4.19 18.43
CA ALA A 73 4.91 -5.13 18.03
C ALA A 73 5.43 -6.11 16.95
N GLY A 74 6.18 -5.62 15.96
CA GLY A 74 6.77 -6.45 14.91
C GLY A 74 7.77 -7.51 15.40
N LYS A 75 8.27 -7.39 16.64
CA LYS A 75 9.16 -8.37 17.26
C LYS A 75 8.43 -9.49 17.99
N ALA A 76 7.11 -9.44 18.11
CA ALA A 76 6.33 -10.49 18.75
C ALA A 76 6.42 -11.80 17.97
N ASP A 77 6.47 -12.93 18.66
CA ASP A 77 6.75 -14.24 18.06
C ASP A 77 5.66 -14.70 17.11
N GLU A 78 4.41 -14.41 17.40
CA GLU A 78 3.26 -14.69 16.53
C GLU A 78 3.35 -13.94 15.19
N ILE A 79 3.89 -12.72 15.21
CA ILE A 79 4.07 -11.91 14.01
C ILE A 79 5.27 -12.39 13.20
N LYS A 80 6.37 -12.76 13.86
CA LYS A 80 7.54 -13.36 13.21
C LYS A 80 7.23 -14.70 12.55
N LYS A 81 6.31 -15.48 13.07
CA LYS A 81 5.86 -16.76 12.51
C LYS A 81 4.93 -16.60 11.30
N SER A 82 4.40 -15.41 11.06
CA SER A 82 3.51 -15.15 9.93
C SER A 82 4.26 -15.12 8.61
N GLN A 83 4.03 -16.11 7.75
CA GLN A 83 4.63 -16.16 6.41
C GLN A 83 4.29 -14.93 5.57
N ALA A 84 3.05 -14.42 5.67
CA ALA A 84 2.62 -13.21 4.95
C ALA A 84 3.42 -11.98 5.39
N VAL A 85 3.61 -11.78 6.68
CA VAL A 85 4.39 -10.65 7.21
C VAL A 85 5.86 -10.78 6.82
N GLN A 86 6.44 -12.00 6.90
CA GLN A 86 7.82 -12.23 6.50
C GLN A 86 8.04 -11.97 5.00
N ALA A 87 7.11 -12.36 4.15
CA ALA A 87 7.17 -12.07 2.72
C ALA A 87 7.13 -10.55 2.43
N ILE A 88 6.27 -9.80 3.14
CA ILE A 88 6.19 -8.33 3.02
C ILE A 88 7.50 -7.69 3.50
N LEU A 89 8.06 -8.12 4.62
CA LEU A 89 9.32 -7.58 5.15
C LEU A 89 10.50 -7.88 4.21
N ALA A 90 10.56 -9.08 3.63
CA ALA A 90 11.58 -9.43 2.63
C ALA A 90 11.44 -8.58 1.35
N GLN A 91 10.22 -8.26 0.94
CA GLN A 91 9.94 -7.43 -0.23
C GLN A 91 10.23 -5.94 0.03
N GLN A 92 10.21 -5.49 1.28
CA GLN A 92 10.32 -4.06 1.64
C GLN A 92 11.59 -3.40 1.08
N THR A 93 12.72 -4.11 1.06
CA THR A 93 13.99 -3.61 0.50
C THR A 93 13.90 -3.27 -1.00
N TYR A 94 12.96 -3.91 -1.70
CA TYR A 94 12.72 -3.73 -3.14
C TYR A 94 11.42 -2.97 -3.41
N SER A 95 10.95 -2.20 -2.42
CA SER A 95 9.69 -1.47 -2.52
C SER A 95 9.94 0.02 -2.58
N GLU A 96 9.18 0.70 -3.43
CA GLU A 96 9.19 2.14 -3.58
C GLU A 96 7.99 2.75 -2.85
N LEU A 97 8.22 3.88 -2.17
CA LEU A 97 7.13 4.61 -1.55
C LEU A 97 6.19 5.16 -2.63
N GLN A 98 4.91 4.85 -2.52
CA GLN A 98 3.91 5.40 -3.43
C GLN A 98 3.79 6.91 -3.23
N ARG A 99 4.14 7.68 -4.26
CA ARG A 99 4.09 9.15 -4.27
C ARG A 99 2.94 9.70 -5.11
N LEU A 100 1.95 8.86 -5.39
CA LEU A 100 0.81 9.21 -6.23
C LEU A 100 -0.32 9.80 -5.39
N GLY A 101 -0.88 10.91 -5.87
CA GLY A 101 -2.05 11.55 -5.24
C GLY A 101 -3.33 10.74 -5.44
N GLY A 102 -4.41 11.15 -4.74
CA GLY A 102 -5.72 10.50 -4.82
C GLY A 102 -6.31 10.45 -6.23
N ASN A 103 -5.97 11.42 -7.08
CA ASN A 103 -6.46 11.51 -8.46
C ASN A 103 -5.92 10.42 -9.40
N PHE A 104 -4.91 9.65 -8.97
CA PHE A 104 -4.32 8.59 -9.80
C PHE A 104 -5.26 7.40 -9.99
N TRP A 105 -6.00 7.01 -8.95
CA TRP A 105 -6.68 5.71 -8.93
C TRP A 105 -7.84 5.60 -9.90
N THR A 106 -8.70 6.62 -9.97
CA THR A 106 -9.88 6.58 -10.84
C THR A 106 -9.51 6.59 -12.31
N PRO A 107 -8.66 7.49 -12.83
CA PRO A 107 -8.22 7.47 -14.22
C PRO A 107 -7.49 6.17 -14.59
N SER A 108 -6.64 5.64 -13.71
CA SER A 108 -5.91 4.39 -13.94
C SER A 108 -6.84 3.18 -14.00
N SER A 109 -7.83 3.10 -13.11
CA SER A 109 -8.84 2.05 -13.14
C SER A 109 -9.71 2.11 -14.42
N ASN A 110 -10.09 3.31 -14.85
CA ASN A 110 -10.84 3.51 -16.08
C ASN A 110 -10.03 3.11 -17.31
N PHE A 111 -8.73 3.39 -17.32
CA PHE A 111 -7.84 2.93 -18.38
C PHE A 111 -7.76 1.40 -18.44
N GLY A 112 -7.57 0.73 -17.30
CA GLY A 112 -7.56 -0.72 -17.22
C GLY A 112 -8.86 -1.35 -17.74
N LYS A 113 -10.02 -0.78 -17.39
CA LYS A 113 -11.32 -1.21 -17.90
C LYS A 113 -11.45 -0.98 -19.41
N ALA A 114 -11.00 0.17 -19.91
CA ALA A 114 -11.06 0.50 -21.32
C ALA A 114 -10.18 -0.44 -22.16
N LEU A 115 -9.00 -0.82 -21.67
CA LEU A 115 -8.14 -1.83 -22.27
C LEU A 115 -8.83 -3.21 -22.30
N ALA A 116 -9.33 -3.66 -21.15
CA ALA A 116 -9.98 -4.96 -21.03
C ALA A 116 -11.20 -5.12 -21.94
N ASN A 117 -11.95 -4.04 -22.13
CA ASN A 117 -13.17 -4.01 -22.97
C ASN A 117 -12.89 -3.62 -24.43
N ASN A 118 -11.64 -3.40 -24.81
CA ASN A 118 -11.25 -2.90 -26.12
C ASN A 118 -12.06 -1.64 -26.56
N SER A 119 -12.30 -0.74 -25.57
CA SER A 119 -13.15 0.44 -25.77
C SER A 119 -12.36 1.75 -25.95
N ILE A 120 -11.05 1.66 -26.13
CA ILE A 120 -10.22 2.83 -26.46
C ILE A 120 -10.44 3.16 -27.93
N SER A 121 -11.24 4.20 -28.17
CA SER A 121 -11.46 4.73 -29.53
C SER A 121 -10.36 5.75 -29.87
N GLY A 122 -9.81 5.66 -31.08
CA GLY A 122 -8.83 6.62 -31.60
C GLY A 122 -7.39 6.32 -31.17
N ASN A 123 -6.58 7.36 -31.06
CA ASN A 123 -5.16 7.24 -30.77
C ASN A 123 -4.93 7.00 -29.27
N LEU A 124 -4.25 5.90 -28.93
CA LEU A 124 -3.89 5.53 -27.56
C LEU A 124 -3.11 6.65 -26.86
N GLN A 125 -2.21 7.33 -27.55
CA GLN A 125 -1.44 8.44 -26.97
C GLN A 125 -2.35 9.56 -26.49
N ASN A 126 -3.33 9.97 -27.27
CA ASN A 126 -4.29 10.99 -26.86
C ASN A 126 -5.11 10.57 -25.63
N TYR A 127 -5.42 9.28 -25.52
CA TYR A 127 -6.10 8.75 -24.34
C TYR A 127 -5.19 8.82 -23.10
N LEU A 128 -3.92 8.43 -23.23
CA LEU A 128 -2.94 8.52 -22.14
C LEU A 128 -2.69 9.96 -21.69
N ASP A 129 -2.56 10.90 -22.65
CA ASP A 129 -2.39 12.32 -22.35
C ASP A 129 -3.58 12.89 -21.57
N LYS A 130 -4.78 12.44 -21.89
CA LYS A 130 -5.99 12.82 -21.15
C LYS A 130 -5.97 12.28 -19.72
N ILE A 131 -5.53 11.03 -19.52
CA ILE A 131 -5.37 10.44 -18.19
C ILE A 131 -4.33 11.23 -17.36
N VAL A 132 -3.18 11.56 -17.95
CA VAL A 132 -2.13 12.35 -17.28
C VAL A 132 -2.67 13.71 -16.85
N LYS A 133 -3.45 14.38 -17.69
CA LYS A 133 -4.13 15.63 -17.33
C LYS A 133 -5.10 15.47 -16.16
N GLN A 134 -5.86 14.37 -16.13
CA GLN A 134 -6.78 14.07 -15.02
C GLN A 134 -6.04 13.80 -13.71
N ILE A 135 -4.92 13.06 -13.77
CA ILE A 135 -4.08 12.75 -12.59
C ILE A 135 -3.45 14.02 -12.02
N ASN A 136 -2.98 14.91 -12.90
CA ASN A 136 -2.31 16.15 -12.51
C ASN A 136 -3.29 17.31 -12.23
N ALA A 137 -4.58 17.11 -12.46
CA ALA A 137 -5.56 18.14 -12.10
C ALA A 137 -5.54 18.40 -10.60
N SER A 138 -5.35 19.65 -10.21
CA SER A 138 -5.40 20.04 -8.80
C SER A 138 -6.77 19.70 -8.23
N THR A 139 -6.81 18.93 -7.16
CA THR A 139 -7.98 18.86 -6.28
C THR A 139 -8.07 20.20 -5.53
N VAL A 140 -8.59 21.20 -6.18
CA VAL A 140 -9.06 22.40 -5.47
C VAL A 140 -10.35 21.97 -4.77
N GLN A 141 -10.26 21.68 -3.47
CA GLN A 141 -11.39 21.63 -2.56
C GLN A 141 -11.43 22.94 -1.78
#